data_8cf1822a88bc8500a66ae37b1a454404
#
_entry.id   8cf1822a88bc8500a66ae37b1a454404
#
_cell.length_a   1.000
_cell.length_b   1.000
_cell.length_c   1.000
_cell.angle_alpha   90.00
_cell.angle_beta   90.00
_cell.angle_gamma   90.00
#
_symmetry.space_group_name_H-M   'P 1'
#
loop_
_entity.id
_entity.type
_entity.pdbx_description
1 polymer ?
#
loop_
_entity_poly.entity_id
_entity_poly.type
_entity_poly.pdbx_seq_one_letter_code
_entity_poly.pdbx_strand_id
1 'polypeptide(L)'
;MLILFGLSISAEASPQPQKLTKISLMLDWFVNPNHGPIIIAQQRGYFKQHGIEVDIQQPADPSLPPKLVAANKIDLAVSYQPNLTIDVAAGLPLIKTATLIATPLNTLMVLKKSGITDLSQLKGKTIGISIAGNEDATIGTMLAAHGVKLSDVKIINVGWALSSSLASGKVDAIWGGLRNFETNQLALEGYPTISFFPEENGIPSYDELIFVANSKHYNRQAITAFNAAITQATTYIINHPDAAWKQFIQYAPDTLDNTLNHKAWNDTLSRFALRPTAVDFKRYDDYAQFLFNHHVITKLPQAKNYIGSF
;
A
#
# COMPACT_ATOMS: atom_id res chain seq x y z
N MET A 1 32.69 5.55 -72.20
CA MET A 1 32.11 4.58 -71.32
C MET A 1 31.85 5.26 -69.94
N LEU A 2 30.64 5.82 -69.75
CA LEU A 2 30.27 6.52 -68.53
C LEU A 2 29.65 5.51 -67.53
N ILE A 3 30.25 5.35 -66.37
CA ILE A 3 29.72 4.51 -65.28
C ILE A 3 28.89 5.44 -64.37
N LEU A 4 27.56 5.27 -64.40
CA LEU A 4 26.65 5.89 -63.45
C LEU A 4 26.67 5.10 -62.15
N PHE A 5 27.16 5.71 -61.05
CA PHE A 5 26.99 5.20 -59.71
C PHE A 5 25.60 5.63 -59.19
N GLY A 6 24.70 4.66 -59.10
CA GLY A 6 23.41 4.87 -58.44
C GLY A 6 23.57 4.89 -56.93
N LEU A 7 23.35 6.03 -56.28
CA LEU A 7 23.19 6.12 -54.82
C LEU A 7 21.80 5.57 -54.43
N SER A 8 21.79 4.39 -53.81
CA SER A 8 20.58 3.87 -53.15
C SER A 8 20.41 4.59 -51.82
N ILE A 9 19.45 5.50 -51.74
CA ILE A 9 18.99 6.11 -50.48
C ILE A 9 18.11 5.07 -49.79
N SER A 10 18.63 4.41 -48.75
CA SER A 10 17.83 3.62 -47.84
C SER A 10 16.93 4.57 -47.04
N ALA A 11 15.64 4.57 -47.31
CA ALA A 11 14.65 5.26 -46.48
C ALA A 11 14.62 4.57 -45.12
N GLU A 12 15.14 5.25 -44.09
CA GLU A 12 14.92 4.84 -42.70
C GLU A 12 13.40 4.87 -42.42
N ALA A 13 12.81 3.72 -42.21
CA ALA A 13 11.42 3.61 -41.80
C ALA A 13 11.24 4.31 -40.45
N SER A 14 10.44 5.36 -40.43
CA SER A 14 10.05 6.05 -39.19
C SER A 14 9.49 5.01 -38.21
N PRO A 15 9.93 4.97 -36.94
CA PRO A 15 9.45 4.01 -35.99
C PRO A 15 7.92 4.19 -35.82
N GLN A 16 7.16 3.16 -36.12
CA GLN A 16 5.71 3.16 -35.86
C GLN A 16 5.50 3.36 -34.38
N PRO A 17 4.52 4.19 -33.95
CA PRO A 17 4.22 4.39 -32.55
C PRO A 17 3.87 3.04 -31.92
N GLN A 18 4.69 2.62 -30.95
CA GLN A 18 4.49 1.36 -30.23
C GLN A 18 3.14 1.44 -29.49
N LYS A 19 2.22 0.53 -29.81
CA LYS A 19 0.92 0.47 -29.14
C LYS A 19 1.14 0.06 -27.69
N LEU A 20 0.86 0.98 -26.74
CA LEU A 20 0.99 0.73 -25.33
C LEU A 20 -0.11 -0.21 -24.82
N THR A 21 0.25 -1.16 -23.96
CA THR A 21 -0.73 -1.98 -23.24
C THR A 21 -1.32 -1.18 -22.09
N LYS A 22 -2.64 -1.04 -22.07
CA LYS A 22 -3.34 -0.32 -20.99
C LYS A 22 -3.48 -1.21 -19.76
N ILE A 23 -3.25 -0.61 -18.57
CA ILE A 23 -3.43 -1.22 -17.26
C ILE A 23 -4.22 -0.24 -16.40
N SER A 24 -5.27 -0.70 -15.75
CA SER A 24 -5.96 0.02 -14.68
C SER A 24 -5.36 -0.34 -13.33
N LEU A 25 -4.99 0.68 -12.55
CA LEU A 25 -4.48 0.56 -11.18
C LEU A 25 -5.38 1.31 -10.22
N MET A 26 -5.96 0.63 -9.24
CA MET A 26 -6.67 1.27 -8.14
C MET A 26 -5.77 1.38 -6.91
N LEU A 27 -5.64 2.59 -6.36
CA LEU A 27 -4.95 2.84 -5.10
C LEU A 27 -5.78 2.31 -3.92
N ASP A 28 -5.15 2.18 -2.75
CA ASP A 28 -5.81 1.81 -1.49
C ASP A 28 -6.46 3.02 -0.79
N TRP A 29 -5.95 4.22 -1.07
CA TRP A 29 -6.32 5.49 -0.44
C TRP A 29 -6.23 6.65 -1.44
N PHE A 30 -6.53 7.88 -1.01
CA PHE A 30 -6.19 9.06 -1.80
C PHE A 30 -4.67 9.17 -1.99
N VAL A 31 -4.25 9.83 -3.08
CA VAL A 31 -2.82 9.97 -3.39
C VAL A 31 -2.09 10.65 -2.24
N ASN A 32 -1.03 10.00 -1.77
CA ASN A 32 -0.17 10.47 -0.69
C ASN A 32 1.27 9.97 -0.91
N PRO A 33 2.25 10.36 -0.09
CA PRO A 33 3.66 9.98 -0.26
C PRO A 33 3.94 8.47 -0.34
N ASN A 34 3.11 7.60 0.24
CA ASN A 34 3.28 6.15 0.11
C ASN A 34 3.17 5.67 -1.35
N HIS A 35 2.45 6.42 -2.19
CA HIS A 35 2.32 6.15 -3.62
C HIS A 35 3.47 6.74 -4.46
N GLY A 36 4.52 7.26 -3.82
CA GLY A 36 5.66 7.89 -4.49
C GLY A 36 6.18 7.15 -5.73
N PRO A 37 6.53 5.85 -5.65
CA PRO A 37 7.01 5.09 -6.81
C PRO A 37 6.02 5.02 -7.97
N ILE A 38 4.72 4.97 -7.70
CA ILE A 38 3.67 4.93 -8.73
C ILE A 38 3.63 6.26 -9.48
N ILE A 39 3.57 7.36 -8.72
CA ILE A 39 3.47 8.71 -9.26
C ILE A 39 4.74 9.10 -10.01
N ILE A 40 5.92 8.77 -9.47
CA ILE A 40 7.20 9.03 -10.13
C ILE A 40 7.33 8.19 -11.41
N ALA A 41 6.89 6.93 -11.42
CA ALA A 41 6.89 6.12 -12.64
C ALA A 41 6.01 6.76 -13.73
N GLN A 42 4.85 7.31 -13.37
CA GLN A 42 3.95 8.02 -14.26
C GLN A 42 4.60 9.32 -14.79
N GLN A 43 5.08 10.20 -13.89
CA GLN A 43 5.62 11.51 -14.23
C GLN A 43 6.92 11.44 -15.03
N ARG A 44 7.74 10.41 -14.78
CA ARG A 44 8.99 10.18 -15.54
C ARG A 44 8.80 9.37 -16.81
N GLY A 45 7.56 8.95 -17.09
CA GLY A 45 7.26 8.15 -18.27
C GLY A 45 7.84 6.73 -18.23
N TYR A 46 8.20 6.21 -17.05
CA TYR A 46 8.76 4.86 -16.92
C TYR A 46 7.76 3.79 -17.36
N PHE A 47 6.47 3.97 -17.10
CA PHE A 47 5.44 3.08 -17.62
C PHE A 47 5.49 3.02 -19.17
N LYS A 48 5.55 4.17 -19.83
CA LYS A 48 5.65 4.22 -21.30
C LYS A 48 6.94 3.62 -21.83
N GLN A 49 8.08 3.84 -21.14
CA GLN A 49 9.36 3.21 -21.49
C GLN A 49 9.29 1.68 -21.44
N HIS A 50 8.47 1.12 -20.57
CA HIS A 50 8.21 -0.32 -20.46
C HIS A 50 7.02 -0.81 -21.31
N GLY A 51 6.48 0.02 -22.21
CA GLY A 51 5.44 -0.38 -23.17
C GLY A 51 4.04 -0.43 -22.60
N ILE A 52 3.77 0.21 -21.46
CA ILE A 52 2.45 0.25 -20.82
C ILE A 52 1.96 1.69 -20.60
N GLU A 53 0.66 1.83 -20.52
CA GLU A 53 -0.05 3.04 -20.08
C GLU A 53 -0.88 2.67 -18.83
N VAL A 54 -0.67 3.38 -17.72
CA VAL A 54 -1.34 3.08 -16.45
C VAL A 54 -2.37 4.15 -16.14
N ASP A 55 -3.64 3.71 -15.99
CA ASP A 55 -4.75 4.53 -15.50
C ASP A 55 -4.83 4.40 -13.98
N ILE A 56 -4.38 5.44 -13.26
CA ILE A 56 -4.32 5.46 -11.79
C ILE A 56 -5.64 6.02 -11.24
N GLN A 57 -6.34 5.20 -10.45
CA GLN A 57 -7.64 5.52 -9.88
C GLN A 57 -7.59 5.53 -8.36
N GLN A 58 -8.32 6.46 -7.72
CA GLN A 58 -8.55 6.46 -6.28
C GLN A 58 -9.85 5.71 -5.97
N PRO A 59 -9.91 4.93 -4.86
CA PRO A 59 -11.11 4.18 -4.53
C PRO A 59 -12.21 5.08 -3.96
N ALA A 60 -13.47 4.72 -4.24
CA ALA A 60 -14.63 5.34 -3.58
C ALA A 60 -14.78 4.86 -2.12
N ASP A 61 -14.31 3.64 -1.82
CA ASP A 61 -14.28 3.03 -0.49
C ASP A 61 -12.97 2.23 -0.35
N PRO A 62 -12.20 2.40 0.75
CA PRO A 62 -10.88 1.77 0.94
C PRO A 62 -10.94 0.23 0.99
N SER A 63 -12.10 -0.38 1.21
CA SER A 63 -12.27 -1.83 1.22
C SER A 63 -12.50 -2.47 -0.16
N LEU A 64 -12.68 -1.65 -1.22
CA LEU A 64 -13.06 -2.13 -2.55
C LEU A 64 -11.91 -2.62 -3.44
N PRO A 65 -10.70 -2.03 -3.43
CA PRO A 65 -9.69 -2.29 -4.44
C PRO A 65 -9.39 -3.77 -4.69
N PRO A 66 -9.06 -4.63 -3.69
CA PRO A 66 -8.80 -6.04 -3.94
C PRO A 66 -10.02 -6.81 -4.44
N LYS A 67 -11.24 -6.41 -4.03
CA LYS A 67 -12.49 -7.04 -4.47
C LYS A 67 -12.77 -6.76 -5.94
N LEU A 68 -12.46 -5.56 -6.42
CA LEU A 68 -12.59 -5.19 -7.85
C LEU A 68 -11.59 -5.95 -8.72
N VAL A 69 -10.37 -6.15 -8.22
CA VAL A 69 -9.37 -7.03 -8.88
C VAL A 69 -9.88 -8.47 -8.91
N ALA A 70 -10.35 -9.02 -7.79
CA ALA A 70 -10.90 -10.38 -7.74
C ALA A 70 -12.08 -10.56 -8.72
N ALA A 71 -12.90 -9.53 -8.91
CA ALA A 71 -14.01 -9.49 -9.85
C ALA A 71 -13.59 -9.19 -11.31
N ASN A 72 -12.28 -9.06 -11.59
CA ASN A 72 -11.73 -8.72 -12.91
C ASN A 72 -12.27 -7.40 -13.49
N LYS A 73 -12.48 -6.40 -12.62
CA LYS A 73 -12.95 -5.04 -13.00
C LYS A 73 -11.80 -4.04 -13.09
N ILE A 74 -10.70 -4.31 -12.40
CA ILE A 74 -9.45 -3.56 -12.36
C ILE A 74 -8.31 -4.57 -12.50
N ASP A 75 -7.24 -4.20 -13.22
CA ASP A 75 -6.12 -5.10 -13.48
C ASP A 75 -5.21 -5.28 -12.26
N LEU A 76 -4.90 -4.16 -11.58
CA LEU A 76 -4.05 -4.11 -10.40
C LEU A 76 -4.70 -3.25 -9.30
N ALA A 77 -4.42 -3.60 -8.06
CA ALA A 77 -4.72 -2.72 -6.93
C ALA A 77 -3.55 -2.67 -5.94
N VAL A 78 -3.45 -1.55 -5.23
CA VAL A 78 -2.70 -1.46 -3.98
C VAL A 78 -3.55 -2.13 -2.88
N SER A 79 -2.92 -2.96 -2.07
CA SER A 79 -3.54 -3.70 -0.97
C SER A 79 -2.51 -3.91 0.15
N TYR A 80 -2.89 -4.65 1.17
CA TYR A 80 -2.09 -4.93 2.37
C TYR A 80 -1.83 -6.44 2.48
N GLN A 81 -0.64 -6.85 2.95
CA GLN A 81 -0.35 -8.29 3.15
C GLN A 81 -1.39 -8.97 4.06
N PRO A 82 -1.79 -8.38 5.22
CA PRO A 82 -2.82 -8.97 6.07
C PRO A 82 -4.12 -9.26 5.33
N ASN A 83 -4.63 -8.27 4.60
CA ASN A 83 -5.88 -8.37 3.85
C ASN A 83 -5.79 -9.39 2.71
N LEU A 84 -4.68 -9.38 1.94
CA LEU A 84 -4.46 -10.39 0.90
C LEU A 84 -4.53 -11.82 1.46
N THR A 85 -3.89 -12.05 2.62
CA THR A 85 -3.87 -13.39 3.24
C THR A 85 -5.28 -13.85 3.62
N ILE A 86 -6.10 -12.94 4.18
CA ILE A 86 -7.50 -13.21 4.55
C ILE A 86 -8.35 -13.45 3.28
N ASP A 87 -8.22 -12.60 2.28
CA ASP A 87 -8.97 -12.69 1.04
C ASP A 87 -8.69 -14.02 0.30
N VAL A 88 -7.43 -14.41 0.22
CA VAL A 88 -7.03 -15.69 -0.40
C VAL A 88 -7.52 -16.88 0.42
N ALA A 89 -7.46 -16.83 1.75
CA ALA A 89 -8.01 -17.87 2.62
C ALA A 89 -9.54 -18.01 2.46
N ALA A 90 -10.22 -16.90 2.17
CA ALA A 90 -11.65 -16.86 1.83
C ALA A 90 -11.95 -17.31 0.39
N GLY A 91 -10.91 -17.57 -0.42
CA GLY A 91 -11.05 -18.09 -1.79
C GLY A 91 -11.10 -17.03 -2.90
N LEU A 92 -10.79 -15.76 -2.59
CA LEU A 92 -10.67 -14.74 -3.62
C LEU A 92 -9.48 -15.06 -4.54
N PRO A 93 -9.64 -14.93 -5.86
CA PRO A 93 -8.59 -15.22 -6.83
C PRO A 93 -7.58 -14.06 -6.91
N LEU A 94 -6.78 -13.88 -5.88
CA LEU A 94 -5.78 -12.82 -5.80
C LEU A 94 -4.36 -13.40 -5.79
N ILE A 95 -3.42 -12.62 -6.34
CA ILE A 95 -1.99 -12.91 -6.31
C ILE A 95 -1.21 -11.60 -6.08
N LYS A 96 -0.24 -11.63 -5.15
CA LYS A 96 0.72 -10.53 -4.98
C LYS A 96 1.64 -10.47 -6.20
N THR A 97 1.86 -9.27 -6.73
CA THR A 97 2.78 -9.07 -7.86
C THR A 97 4.06 -8.36 -7.46
N ALA A 98 4.01 -7.44 -6.50
CA ALA A 98 5.17 -6.73 -5.97
C ALA A 98 4.86 -6.12 -4.58
N THR A 99 5.91 -5.65 -3.91
CA THR A 99 5.81 -4.88 -2.65
C THR A 99 6.11 -3.40 -2.94
N LEU A 100 5.31 -2.52 -2.37
CA LEU A 100 5.53 -1.06 -2.43
C LEU A 100 6.19 -0.58 -1.12
N ILE A 101 5.61 -0.94 0.03
CA ILE A 101 6.14 -0.64 1.37
C ILE A 101 6.39 -1.96 2.12
N ALA A 102 7.67 -2.22 2.46
CA ALA A 102 8.13 -3.52 2.94
C ALA A 102 8.12 -3.69 4.47
N THR A 103 7.61 -2.70 5.22
CA THR A 103 7.55 -2.71 6.69
C THR A 103 6.21 -2.18 7.17
N PRO A 104 5.72 -2.59 8.35
CA PRO A 104 4.48 -2.06 8.91
C PRO A 104 4.53 -0.53 9.06
N LEU A 105 3.48 0.14 8.60
CA LEU A 105 3.21 1.56 8.85
C LEU A 105 2.07 1.73 9.83
N ASN A 106 1.14 0.79 9.85
CA ASN A 106 -0.06 0.82 10.65
C ASN A 106 0.27 0.91 12.16
N THR A 107 -0.59 1.61 12.90
CA THR A 107 -0.47 1.76 14.36
C THR A 107 -1.84 1.71 15.02
N LEU A 108 -1.86 1.35 16.31
CA LEU A 108 -2.95 1.69 17.21
C LEU A 108 -2.58 3.03 17.86
N MET A 109 -3.35 4.08 17.55
CA MET A 109 -3.00 5.47 17.84
C MET A 109 -4.01 6.11 18.79
N VAL A 110 -3.53 6.83 19.78
CA VAL A 110 -4.34 7.63 20.74
C VAL A 110 -3.85 9.06 20.77
N LEU A 111 -4.69 10.01 21.19
CA LEU A 111 -4.24 11.38 21.43
C LEU A 111 -3.37 11.44 22.68
N LYS A 112 -2.24 12.16 22.63
CA LYS A 112 -1.37 12.36 23.79
C LYS A 112 -2.14 13.00 24.98
N LYS A 113 -3.08 13.91 24.70
CA LYS A 113 -3.94 14.54 25.73
C LYS A 113 -4.90 13.58 26.43
N SER A 114 -5.13 12.36 25.90
CA SER A 114 -6.00 11.35 26.56
C SER A 114 -5.37 10.78 27.83
N GLY A 115 -4.05 10.91 28.00
CA GLY A 115 -3.31 10.29 29.10
C GLY A 115 -3.11 8.78 28.96
N ILE A 116 -3.55 8.17 27.85
CA ILE A 116 -3.32 6.75 27.56
C ILE A 116 -1.87 6.57 27.11
N THR A 117 -1.10 5.83 27.90
CA THR A 117 0.31 5.52 27.65
C THR A 117 0.59 4.03 27.59
N ASP A 118 -0.43 3.19 27.87
CA ASP A 118 -0.38 1.74 27.81
C ASP A 118 -1.70 1.18 27.28
N LEU A 119 -1.62 0.09 26.52
CA LEU A 119 -2.81 -0.52 25.88
C LEU A 119 -3.81 -1.10 26.87
N SER A 120 -3.38 -1.42 28.12
CA SER A 120 -4.32 -1.83 29.20
C SER A 120 -5.37 -0.77 29.52
N GLN A 121 -5.07 0.51 29.28
CA GLN A 121 -5.98 1.64 29.54
C GLN A 121 -7.07 1.79 28.45
N LEU A 122 -7.04 0.97 27.41
CA LEU A 122 -8.09 0.94 26.37
C LEU A 122 -9.33 0.17 26.79
N LYS A 123 -9.33 -0.53 27.93
CA LYS A 123 -10.53 -1.19 28.44
C LYS A 123 -11.70 -0.21 28.58
N GLY A 124 -12.86 -0.57 28.01
CA GLY A 124 -14.08 0.27 27.98
C GLY A 124 -14.04 1.40 26.94
N LYS A 125 -12.99 1.50 26.12
CA LYS A 125 -12.79 2.55 25.13
C LYS A 125 -13.34 2.18 23.76
N THR A 126 -13.51 3.20 22.91
CA THR A 126 -13.95 3.04 21.52
C THR A 126 -12.77 3.17 20.57
N ILE A 127 -12.58 2.20 19.68
CA ILE A 127 -11.53 2.19 18.66
C ILE A 127 -12.18 2.34 17.28
N GLY A 128 -11.74 3.34 16.50
CA GLY A 128 -12.15 3.57 15.13
C GLY A 128 -11.28 2.78 14.15
N ILE A 129 -11.89 2.19 13.13
CA ILE A 129 -11.22 1.50 12.03
C ILE A 129 -11.72 1.99 10.68
N SER A 130 -10.93 1.82 9.60
CA SER A 130 -11.36 2.09 8.21
C SER A 130 -11.74 0.83 7.46
N ILE A 131 -11.01 -0.25 7.66
CA ILE A 131 -11.19 -1.53 6.96
C ILE A 131 -11.40 -2.60 8.03
N ALA A 132 -12.54 -3.28 7.95
CA ALA A 132 -12.93 -4.34 8.88
C ALA A 132 -12.46 -5.73 8.42
N GLY A 133 -12.42 -6.68 9.36
CA GLY A 133 -12.29 -8.12 9.10
C GLY A 133 -11.00 -8.77 9.61
N ASN A 134 -10.15 -8.03 10.32
CA ASN A 134 -8.93 -8.58 10.93
C ASN A 134 -8.70 -8.13 12.38
N GLU A 135 -9.72 -7.56 13.02
CA GLU A 135 -9.62 -6.94 14.35
C GLU A 135 -9.16 -7.91 15.42
N ASP A 136 -9.62 -9.16 15.37
CA ASP A 136 -9.22 -10.20 16.32
C ASP A 136 -7.70 -10.47 16.26
N ALA A 137 -7.15 -10.61 15.05
CA ALA A 137 -5.72 -10.84 14.89
C ALA A 137 -4.89 -9.59 15.18
N THR A 138 -5.39 -8.41 14.87
CA THR A 138 -4.65 -7.16 15.01
C THR A 138 -4.88 -6.53 16.38
N ILE A 139 -5.97 -5.79 16.53
CA ILE A 139 -6.31 -5.08 17.78
C ILE A 139 -6.39 -6.09 18.95
N GLY A 140 -7.04 -7.23 18.73
CA GLY A 140 -7.18 -8.29 19.74
C GLY A 140 -5.84 -8.80 20.26
N THR A 141 -4.87 -9.06 19.37
CA THR A 141 -3.52 -9.50 19.77
C THR A 141 -2.79 -8.41 20.55
N MET A 142 -2.81 -7.15 20.06
CA MET A 142 -2.16 -6.04 20.76
C MET A 142 -2.74 -5.83 22.16
N LEU A 143 -4.07 -5.86 22.29
CA LEU A 143 -4.75 -5.71 23.57
C LEU A 143 -4.47 -6.89 24.51
N ALA A 144 -4.48 -8.11 24.00
CA ALA A 144 -4.23 -9.33 24.80
C ALA A 144 -2.82 -9.34 25.42
N ALA A 145 -1.82 -8.81 24.73
CA ALA A 145 -0.46 -8.63 25.27
C ALA A 145 -0.43 -7.72 26.52
N HIS A 146 -1.47 -6.90 26.73
CA HIS A 146 -1.64 -5.99 27.86
C HIS A 146 -2.82 -6.37 28.76
N GLY A 147 -3.32 -7.61 28.68
CA GLY A 147 -4.38 -8.15 29.54
C GLY A 147 -5.79 -7.62 29.25
N VAL A 148 -6.03 -7.04 28.09
CA VAL A 148 -7.35 -6.55 27.63
C VAL A 148 -7.89 -7.47 26.56
N LYS A 149 -9.16 -7.85 26.63
CA LYS A 149 -9.84 -8.63 25.59
C LYS A 149 -10.41 -7.70 24.53
N LEU A 150 -10.51 -8.16 23.27
CA LEU A 150 -11.18 -7.41 22.23
C LEU A 150 -12.64 -7.07 22.60
N SER A 151 -13.32 -7.95 23.32
CA SER A 151 -14.68 -7.72 23.84
C SER A 151 -14.78 -6.62 24.93
N ASP A 152 -13.65 -6.19 25.48
CA ASP A 152 -13.60 -5.10 26.47
C ASP A 152 -13.56 -3.71 25.81
N VAL A 153 -13.49 -3.63 24.48
CA VAL A 153 -13.48 -2.39 23.70
C VAL A 153 -14.64 -2.36 22.70
N LYS A 154 -15.04 -1.17 22.29
CA LYS A 154 -16.01 -0.98 21.21
C LYS A 154 -15.28 -0.67 19.91
N ILE A 155 -15.50 -1.47 18.86
CA ILE A 155 -14.99 -1.19 17.52
C ILE A 155 -16.07 -0.52 16.69
N ILE A 156 -15.71 0.59 16.00
CA ILE A 156 -16.61 1.26 15.05
C ILE A 156 -15.87 1.56 13.73
N ASN A 157 -16.53 1.28 12.61
CA ASN A 157 -16.00 1.68 11.31
C ASN A 157 -16.26 3.17 11.10
N VAL A 158 -15.21 3.93 10.84
CA VAL A 158 -15.24 5.37 10.58
C VAL A 158 -14.89 5.72 9.12
N GLY A 159 -14.61 4.71 8.29
CA GLY A 159 -14.25 4.87 6.88
C GLY A 159 -13.08 5.83 6.69
N TRP A 160 -13.27 6.86 5.89
CA TRP A 160 -12.27 7.89 5.60
C TRP A 160 -11.94 8.83 6.79
N ALA A 161 -12.74 8.80 7.87
CA ALA A 161 -12.70 9.78 8.96
C ALA A 161 -11.80 9.34 10.13
N LEU A 162 -10.70 8.63 9.90
CA LEU A 162 -9.80 8.16 10.98
C LEU A 162 -9.29 9.33 11.84
N SER A 163 -8.51 10.24 11.26
CA SER A 163 -7.90 11.37 11.98
C SER A 163 -8.95 12.29 12.61
N SER A 164 -9.99 12.64 11.86
CA SER A 164 -11.04 13.54 12.36
C SER A 164 -11.89 12.91 13.48
N SER A 165 -12.13 11.61 13.45
CA SER A 165 -12.82 10.88 14.51
C SER A 165 -12.01 10.85 15.81
N LEU A 166 -10.68 10.69 15.71
CA LEU A 166 -9.79 10.73 16.87
C LEU A 166 -9.66 12.17 17.41
N ALA A 167 -9.42 13.15 16.54
CA ALA A 167 -9.25 14.57 16.92
C ALA A 167 -10.49 15.13 17.63
N SER A 168 -11.69 14.79 17.14
CA SER A 168 -12.98 15.23 17.73
C SER A 168 -13.38 14.48 19.00
N GLY A 169 -12.70 13.38 19.35
CA GLY A 169 -13.07 12.52 20.47
C GLY A 169 -14.28 11.61 20.21
N LYS A 170 -14.69 11.43 18.94
CA LYS A 170 -15.70 10.44 18.56
C LYS A 170 -15.24 9.01 18.86
N VAL A 171 -13.94 8.78 18.81
CA VAL A 171 -13.26 7.56 19.24
C VAL A 171 -12.09 7.90 20.15
N ASP A 172 -11.72 6.98 21.04
CA ASP A 172 -10.59 7.14 21.98
C ASP A 172 -9.26 6.74 21.33
N ALA A 173 -9.30 5.82 20.37
CA ALA A 173 -8.17 5.33 19.60
C ALA A 173 -8.57 5.06 18.15
N ILE A 174 -7.58 4.95 17.26
CA ILE A 174 -7.77 4.48 15.89
C ILE A 174 -6.78 3.36 15.57
N TRP A 175 -7.24 2.38 14.81
CA TRP A 175 -6.42 1.40 14.10
C TRP A 175 -6.48 1.70 12.60
N GLY A 176 -5.35 1.76 11.94
CA GLY A 176 -5.26 2.17 10.54
C GLY A 176 -4.55 3.52 10.36
N GLY A 177 -4.24 4.23 11.43
CA GLY A 177 -3.40 5.43 11.38
C GLY A 177 -1.94 5.06 11.11
N LEU A 178 -1.38 5.58 10.00
CA LEU A 178 -0.02 5.27 9.60
C LEU A 178 0.99 6.16 10.33
N ARG A 179 2.08 5.57 10.81
CA ARG A 179 3.13 6.26 11.59
C ARG A 179 3.83 7.38 10.83
N ASN A 180 3.81 7.35 9.51
CA ASN A 180 4.42 8.35 8.64
C ASN A 180 3.44 9.40 8.11
N PHE A 181 2.13 9.17 8.18
CA PHE A 181 1.12 10.10 7.63
C PHE A 181 0.21 10.66 8.71
N GLU A 182 -0.68 9.86 9.32
CA GLU A 182 -1.66 10.33 10.30
C GLU A 182 -1.00 10.89 11.56
N THR A 183 0.15 10.35 11.99
CA THR A 183 0.93 10.93 13.10
C THR A 183 1.36 12.36 12.80
N ASN A 184 1.84 12.63 11.57
CA ASN A 184 2.23 13.97 11.14
C ASN A 184 1.01 14.87 10.96
N GLN A 185 -0.07 14.36 10.37
CA GLN A 185 -1.31 15.10 10.15
C GLN A 185 -1.87 15.61 11.49
N LEU A 186 -2.11 14.70 12.43
CA LEU A 186 -2.67 15.05 13.73
C LEU A 186 -1.77 15.99 14.53
N ALA A 187 -0.44 15.81 14.44
CA ALA A 187 0.49 16.74 15.10
C ALA A 187 0.42 18.15 14.50
N LEU A 188 0.34 18.29 13.18
CA LEU A 188 0.21 19.60 12.51
C LEU A 188 -1.13 20.28 12.80
N GLU A 189 -2.20 19.48 12.98
CA GLU A 189 -3.53 19.96 13.36
C GLU A 189 -3.65 20.29 14.87
N GLY A 190 -2.58 20.13 15.66
CA GLY A 190 -2.56 20.41 17.10
C GLY A 190 -3.04 19.25 17.97
N TYR A 191 -3.13 18.06 17.43
CA TYR A 191 -3.56 16.82 18.11
C TYR A 191 -2.42 15.78 18.18
N PRO A 192 -1.31 16.03 18.91
CA PRO A 192 -0.21 15.08 18.99
C PRO A 192 -0.67 13.73 19.56
N THR A 193 -0.10 12.67 19.03
CA THR A 193 -0.49 11.28 19.30
C THR A 193 0.59 10.49 20.03
N ILE A 194 0.18 9.36 20.61
CA ILE A 194 1.02 8.21 21.00
C ILE A 194 0.62 7.06 20.08
N SER A 195 1.60 6.41 19.46
CA SER A 195 1.40 5.29 18.56
C SER A 195 1.97 4.02 19.17
N PHE A 196 1.17 2.95 19.21
CA PHE A 196 1.58 1.60 19.59
C PHE A 196 1.79 0.79 18.33
N PHE A 197 2.98 0.21 18.17
CA PHE A 197 3.37 -0.50 16.96
C PHE A 197 2.99 -1.97 17.02
N PRO A 198 2.38 -2.52 15.96
CA PRO A 198 1.94 -3.92 15.94
C PRO A 198 3.09 -4.90 16.17
N GLU A 199 4.25 -4.67 15.56
CA GLU A 199 5.43 -5.53 15.68
C GLU A 199 6.05 -5.56 17.08
N GLU A 200 5.74 -4.59 17.94
CA GLU A 200 6.15 -4.52 19.34
C GLU A 200 5.09 -5.14 20.27
N ASN A 201 3.91 -5.44 19.74
CA ASN A 201 2.75 -5.90 20.52
C ASN A 201 2.18 -7.23 20.00
N GLY A 202 3.07 -8.14 19.56
CA GLY A 202 2.74 -9.54 19.27
C GLY A 202 2.31 -9.85 17.84
N ILE A 203 2.28 -8.87 16.94
CA ILE A 203 1.96 -9.09 15.54
C ILE A 203 3.25 -9.30 14.74
N PRO A 204 3.38 -10.37 13.95
CA PRO A 204 4.55 -10.57 13.09
C PRO A 204 4.71 -9.41 12.08
N SER A 205 5.96 -9.07 11.75
CA SER A 205 6.24 -8.06 10.72
C SER A 205 5.69 -8.48 9.37
N TYR A 206 5.13 -7.53 8.61
CA TYR A 206 4.48 -7.75 7.32
C TYR A 206 4.80 -6.62 6.33
N ASP A 207 4.52 -6.87 5.04
CA ASP A 207 4.54 -5.84 4.00
C ASP A 207 3.30 -4.96 4.14
N GLU A 208 3.47 -3.64 4.35
CA GLU A 208 2.32 -2.74 4.51
C GLU A 208 1.56 -2.57 3.21
N LEU A 209 2.24 -2.14 2.14
CA LEU A 209 1.60 -1.94 0.85
C LEU A 209 2.18 -2.87 -0.21
N ILE A 210 1.29 -3.57 -0.90
CA ILE A 210 1.62 -4.52 -1.95
C ILE A 210 0.74 -4.26 -3.18
N PHE A 211 1.17 -4.73 -4.34
CA PHE A 211 0.33 -4.80 -5.52
C PHE A 211 -0.28 -6.18 -5.66
N VAL A 212 -1.57 -6.23 -5.98
CA VAL A 212 -2.31 -7.48 -6.23
C VAL A 212 -2.95 -7.48 -7.61
N ALA A 213 -3.01 -8.65 -8.23
CA ALA A 213 -3.71 -8.92 -9.48
C ALA A 213 -4.71 -10.08 -9.30
N ASN A 214 -5.60 -10.30 -10.27
CA ASN A 214 -6.44 -11.48 -10.29
C ASN A 214 -5.60 -12.71 -10.70
N SER A 215 -5.51 -13.72 -9.84
CA SER A 215 -4.64 -14.89 -10.06
C SER A 215 -5.03 -15.77 -11.26
N LYS A 216 -6.26 -15.64 -11.77
CA LYS A 216 -6.80 -16.40 -12.90
C LYS A 216 -6.79 -15.60 -14.21
N HIS A 217 -6.79 -14.27 -14.12
CA HIS A 217 -6.96 -13.36 -15.26
C HIS A 217 -6.00 -12.18 -15.14
N TYR A 218 -4.73 -12.37 -15.52
CA TYR A 218 -3.74 -11.29 -15.56
C TYR A 218 -2.87 -11.37 -16.81
N ASN A 219 -2.40 -10.24 -17.28
CA ASN A 219 -1.41 -10.14 -18.32
C ASN A 219 -0.01 -10.14 -17.70
N ARG A 220 0.67 -11.29 -17.71
CA ARG A 220 2.01 -11.43 -17.12
C ARG A 220 3.01 -10.42 -17.67
N GLN A 221 3.03 -10.18 -18.99
CA GLN A 221 3.98 -9.26 -19.62
C GLN A 221 3.72 -7.81 -19.12
N ALA A 222 2.46 -7.41 -19.04
CA ALA A 222 2.08 -6.08 -18.57
C ALA A 222 2.43 -5.90 -17.08
N ILE A 223 2.22 -6.91 -16.23
CA ILE A 223 2.61 -6.87 -14.81
C ILE A 223 4.13 -6.81 -14.67
N THR A 224 4.88 -7.60 -15.44
CA THR A 224 6.36 -7.53 -15.42
C THR A 224 6.86 -6.13 -15.81
N ALA A 225 6.26 -5.53 -16.84
CA ALA A 225 6.57 -4.16 -17.26
C ALA A 225 6.23 -3.13 -16.17
N PHE A 226 5.07 -3.28 -15.51
CA PHE A 226 4.66 -2.44 -14.38
C PHE A 226 5.66 -2.54 -13.23
N ASN A 227 6.02 -3.74 -12.81
CA ASN A 227 6.95 -3.98 -11.72
C ASN A 227 8.36 -3.43 -12.03
N ALA A 228 8.81 -3.51 -13.28
CA ALA A 228 10.08 -2.93 -13.73
C ALA A 228 10.05 -1.39 -13.61
N ALA A 229 8.95 -0.76 -14.02
CA ALA A 229 8.77 0.69 -13.90
C ALA A 229 8.74 1.14 -12.41
N ILE A 230 8.05 0.40 -11.54
CA ILE A 230 8.04 0.66 -10.09
C ILE A 230 9.44 0.52 -9.49
N THR A 231 10.18 -0.52 -9.86
CA THR A 231 11.57 -0.72 -9.41
C THR A 231 12.47 0.45 -9.82
N GLN A 232 12.35 0.89 -11.07
CA GLN A 232 13.09 2.03 -11.60
C GLN A 232 12.72 3.33 -10.86
N ALA A 233 11.44 3.56 -10.60
CA ALA A 233 10.97 4.73 -9.86
C ALA A 233 11.44 4.72 -8.40
N THR A 234 11.37 3.57 -7.72
CA THR A 234 11.87 3.42 -6.34
C THR A 234 13.37 3.73 -6.28
N THR A 235 14.16 3.17 -7.20
CA THR A 235 15.60 3.44 -7.28
C THR A 235 15.87 4.94 -7.51
N TYR A 236 15.09 5.60 -8.39
CA TYR A 236 15.22 7.03 -8.61
C TYR A 236 14.92 7.85 -7.35
N ILE A 237 13.82 7.54 -6.65
CA ILE A 237 13.43 8.23 -5.41
C ILE A 237 14.54 8.15 -4.36
N ILE A 238 15.09 6.96 -4.12
CA ILE A 238 16.11 6.74 -3.10
C ILE A 238 17.41 7.49 -3.43
N ASN A 239 17.79 7.53 -4.70
CA ASN A 239 19.02 8.20 -5.13
C ASN A 239 18.85 9.74 -5.30
N HIS A 240 17.61 10.23 -5.49
CA HIS A 240 17.32 11.63 -5.78
C HIS A 240 16.07 12.12 -5.02
N PRO A 241 16.01 12.00 -3.67
CA PRO A 241 14.77 12.22 -2.90
C PRO A 241 14.16 13.61 -3.08
N ASP A 242 14.99 14.67 -3.10
CA ASP A 242 14.51 16.06 -3.27
C ASP A 242 13.99 16.33 -4.69
N ALA A 243 14.66 15.77 -5.71
CA ALA A 243 14.22 15.92 -7.09
C ALA A 243 12.94 15.11 -7.33
N ALA A 244 12.84 13.93 -6.74
CA ALA A 244 11.65 13.09 -6.78
C ALA A 244 10.47 13.76 -6.06
N TRP A 245 10.70 14.38 -4.89
CA TRP A 245 9.67 15.16 -4.20
C TRP A 245 9.11 16.28 -5.08
N LYS A 246 9.98 17.11 -5.67
CA LYS A 246 9.57 18.20 -6.56
C LYS A 246 8.74 17.70 -7.75
N GLN A 247 9.03 16.52 -8.22
CA GLN A 247 8.30 15.90 -9.32
C GLN A 247 6.98 15.27 -8.83
N PHE A 248 6.97 14.62 -7.67
CA PHE A 248 5.78 14.02 -7.05
C PHE A 248 4.66 15.05 -6.88
N ILE A 249 4.97 16.23 -6.33
CA ILE A 249 3.97 17.28 -6.08
C ILE A 249 3.37 17.84 -7.38
N GLN A 250 4.07 17.75 -8.53
CA GLN A 250 3.53 18.19 -9.82
C GLN A 250 2.35 17.33 -10.32
N TYR A 251 2.13 16.15 -9.74
CA TYR A 251 0.98 15.30 -10.08
C TYR A 251 -0.35 15.96 -9.73
N ALA A 252 -0.43 16.58 -8.56
CA ALA A 252 -1.60 17.34 -8.09
C ALA A 252 -1.14 18.43 -7.10
N PRO A 253 -0.56 19.57 -7.60
CA PRO A 253 0.09 20.57 -6.75
C PRO A 253 -0.81 21.10 -5.65
N ASP A 254 -2.08 21.39 -5.94
CA ASP A 254 -3.04 21.97 -4.99
C ASP A 254 -3.29 21.07 -3.76
N THR A 255 -3.07 19.77 -3.88
CA THR A 255 -3.33 18.81 -2.81
C THR A 255 -2.05 18.21 -2.23
N LEU A 256 -0.96 18.12 -3.00
CA LEU A 256 0.26 17.44 -2.60
C LEU A 256 1.36 18.37 -2.10
N ASP A 257 1.42 19.64 -2.58
CA ASP A 257 2.47 20.58 -2.17
C ASP A 257 2.11 21.26 -0.84
N ASN A 258 2.32 20.53 0.24
CA ASN A 258 2.07 21.03 1.60
C ASN A 258 3.01 20.40 2.63
N THR A 259 3.04 20.98 3.82
CA THR A 259 3.91 20.56 4.93
C THR A 259 3.67 19.12 5.38
N LEU A 260 2.42 18.66 5.37
CA LEU A 260 2.08 17.28 5.76
C LEU A 260 2.73 16.28 4.79
N ASN A 261 2.46 16.44 3.50
CA ASN A 261 2.99 15.53 2.50
C ASN A 261 4.52 15.56 2.44
N HIS A 262 5.15 16.73 2.65
CA HIS A 262 6.62 16.81 2.69
C HIS A 262 7.22 16.04 3.88
N LYS A 263 6.62 16.16 5.09
CA LYS A 263 7.04 15.37 6.25
C LYS A 263 6.83 13.87 6.00
N ALA A 264 5.63 13.50 5.55
CA ALA A 264 5.31 12.10 5.26
C ALA A 264 6.21 11.51 4.15
N TRP A 265 6.59 12.29 3.13
CA TRP A 265 7.55 11.89 2.11
C TRP A 265 8.88 11.46 2.74
N ASN A 266 9.46 12.32 3.58
CA ASN A 266 10.74 12.04 4.24
C ASN A 266 10.66 10.80 5.14
N ASP A 267 9.56 10.63 5.89
CA ASP A 267 9.35 9.49 6.78
C ASP A 267 9.10 8.18 5.99
N THR A 268 8.69 8.28 4.72
CA THR A 268 8.41 7.12 3.86
C THR A 268 9.64 6.60 3.12
N LEU A 269 10.64 7.45 2.84
CA LEU A 269 11.79 7.11 1.99
C LEU A 269 12.46 5.78 2.39
N SER A 270 12.70 5.57 3.67
CA SER A 270 13.35 4.35 4.21
C SER A 270 12.45 3.10 4.22
N ARG A 271 11.17 3.27 3.88
CA ARG A 271 10.14 2.22 3.93
C ARG A 271 9.83 1.62 2.57
N PHE A 272 10.18 2.30 1.49
CA PHE A 272 10.00 1.76 0.15
C PHE A 272 10.75 0.45 -0.04
N ALA A 273 10.09 -0.52 -0.67
CA ALA A 273 10.73 -1.77 -1.02
C ALA A 273 11.83 -1.56 -2.07
N LEU A 274 13.10 -1.67 -1.67
CA LEU A 274 14.24 -1.50 -2.59
C LEU A 274 14.26 -2.55 -3.71
N ARG A 275 13.62 -3.68 -3.49
CA ARG A 275 13.43 -4.76 -4.46
C ARG A 275 11.95 -5.15 -4.48
N PRO A 276 11.10 -4.39 -5.18
CA PRO A 276 9.64 -4.60 -5.17
C PRO A 276 9.21 -6.03 -5.53
N THR A 277 9.95 -6.71 -6.43
CA THR A 277 9.65 -8.06 -6.87
C THR A 277 10.29 -9.17 -6.02
N ALA A 278 11.00 -8.82 -4.95
CA ALA A 278 11.56 -9.82 -4.05
C ALA A 278 10.44 -10.65 -3.41
N VAL A 279 10.71 -11.95 -3.29
CA VAL A 279 9.76 -12.92 -2.73
C VAL A 279 10.28 -13.40 -1.36
N ASP A 280 9.43 -13.28 -0.35
CA ASP A 280 9.66 -13.83 0.99
C ASP A 280 8.48 -14.72 1.38
N PHE A 281 8.47 -15.96 0.91
CA PHE A 281 7.41 -16.91 1.23
C PHE A 281 7.29 -17.15 2.74
N LYS A 282 8.42 -17.19 3.46
CA LYS A 282 8.40 -17.45 4.89
C LYS A 282 7.64 -16.38 5.67
N ARG A 283 7.85 -15.09 5.37
CA ARG A 283 7.11 -13.99 6.00
C ARG A 283 5.60 -14.14 5.82
N TYR A 284 5.17 -14.54 4.63
CA TYR A 284 3.75 -14.71 4.31
C TYR A 284 3.16 -15.96 4.94
N ASP A 285 3.90 -17.07 4.97
CA ASP A 285 3.49 -18.29 5.66
C ASP A 285 3.42 -18.09 7.18
N ASP A 286 4.40 -17.41 7.79
CA ASP A 286 4.38 -17.06 9.22
C ASP A 286 3.18 -16.18 9.57
N TYR A 287 2.86 -15.19 8.72
CA TYR A 287 1.71 -14.33 8.93
C TYR A 287 0.37 -15.07 8.73
N ALA A 288 0.29 -15.95 7.73
CA ALA A 288 -0.88 -16.81 7.54
C ALA A 288 -1.09 -17.74 8.76
N GLN A 289 0.00 -18.32 9.29
CA GLN A 289 -0.05 -19.15 10.51
C GLN A 289 -0.51 -18.33 11.72
N PHE A 290 -0.06 -17.08 11.86
CA PHE A 290 -0.52 -16.16 12.89
C PHE A 290 -2.03 -15.92 12.80
N LEU A 291 -2.56 -15.59 11.61
CA LEU A 291 -4.00 -15.40 11.40
C LEU A 291 -4.81 -16.66 11.68
N PHE A 292 -4.27 -17.83 11.31
CA PHE A 292 -4.92 -19.11 11.57
C PHE A 292 -4.99 -19.43 13.08
N ASN A 293 -3.91 -19.20 13.82
CA ASN A 293 -3.85 -19.38 15.26
C ASN A 293 -4.82 -18.45 16.02
N HIS A 294 -5.09 -17.27 15.46
CA HIS A 294 -6.07 -16.31 16.00
C HIS A 294 -7.49 -16.52 15.43
N HIS A 295 -7.76 -17.63 14.73
CA HIS A 295 -9.06 -18.00 14.17
C HIS A 295 -9.68 -16.98 13.19
N VAL A 296 -8.87 -16.05 12.62
CA VAL A 296 -9.31 -15.10 11.60
C VAL A 296 -9.52 -15.80 10.27
N ILE A 297 -8.70 -16.81 9.98
CA ILE A 297 -8.84 -17.65 8.80
C ILE A 297 -9.03 -19.11 9.22
N THR A 298 -9.88 -19.84 8.49
CA THR A 298 -10.17 -21.26 8.72
C THR A 298 -9.39 -22.20 7.80
N LYS A 299 -8.75 -21.65 6.77
CA LYS A 299 -7.88 -22.37 5.83
C LYS A 299 -6.53 -21.68 5.82
N LEU A 300 -5.46 -22.47 5.89
CA LEU A 300 -4.09 -21.97 5.86
C LEU A 300 -3.60 -21.90 4.40
N PRO A 301 -3.56 -20.72 3.77
CA PRO A 301 -3.05 -20.60 2.41
C PRO A 301 -1.52 -20.72 2.42
N GLN A 302 -0.95 -21.41 1.44
CA GLN A 302 0.50 -21.49 1.25
C GLN A 302 0.97 -20.30 0.41
N ALA A 303 1.96 -19.56 0.87
CA ALA A 303 2.48 -18.36 0.23
C ALA A 303 2.85 -18.55 -1.26
N LYS A 304 3.43 -19.72 -1.61
CA LYS A 304 3.79 -20.06 -2.99
C LYS A 304 2.61 -20.06 -3.98
N ASN A 305 1.36 -20.13 -3.49
CA ASN A 305 0.18 -20.19 -4.34
C ASN A 305 -0.43 -18.79 -4.60
N TYR A 306 -0.05 -17.78 -3.82
CA TYR A 306 -0.59 -16.42 -3.96
C TYR A 306 0.46 -15.31 -3.95
N ILE A 307 1.74 -15.67 -4.03
CA ILE A 307 2.84 -14.74 -4.32
C ILE A 307 3.39 -15.08 -5.69
N GLY A 308 3.25 -14.15 -6.62
CA GLY A 308 3.78 -14.30 -7.97
C GLY A 308 5.25 -13.96 -8.06
N SER A 309 5.95 -14.63 -8.96
CA SER A 309 7.28 -14.27 -9.44
C SER A 309 7.14 -13.69 -10.85
N PHE A 310 7.38 -12.38 -11.01
CA PHE A 310 7.18 -11.62 -12.25
C PHE A 310 8.49 -11.00 -12.74
#